data_9e4b3a875ebfd5ca16ee403ea7a1e623
#
_entry.id   9e4b3a875ebfd5ca16ee403ea7a1e623
#
_cell.length_a   1.000
_cell.length_b   1.000
_cell.length_c   1.000
_cell.angle_alpha   90.00
_cell.angle_beta   90.00
_cell.angle_gamma   90.00
#
_symmetry.space_group_name_H-M   'P 1'
#
loop_
_entity.id
_entity.type
_entity.pdbx_description
1 polymer ?
#
loop_
_entity_poly.entity_id
_entity_poly.type
_entity_poly.pdbx_seq_one_letter_code
_entity_poly.pdbx_strand_id
1 'polypeptide(L)'
;DEDLDFASVQRDNAEMERRCQEVINICSSQDDSYIEFIHDVGAGGLSNAIPELAKDSNLGVYIELDKIPNSDKSMSPMEIWSNESQERYVMAIHPKNKEAFEDICKRERCVHAFVGVTTEEKSVKLITFNQITNIAFMMFTII
;
A
#
# COMPACT_ATOMS: atom_id res chain seq x y z
N ASP A 1 -3.71 31.71 1.41
CA ASP A 1 -2.66 31.98 2.37
C ASP A 1 -1.84 30.72 2.64
N GLU A 2 -0.55 30.77 2.40
CA GLU A 2 0.35 29.62 2.51
C GLU A 2 0.32 28.98 3.89
N ASP A 3 0.22 29.79 4.94
CA ASP A 3 0.19 29.28 6.32
C ASP A 3 -1.08 28.48 6.62
N LEU A 4 -2.21 28.90 6.09
CA LEU A 4 -3.47 28.18 6.24
C LEU A 4 -3.48 26.88 5.43
N ASP A 5 -2.92 26.91 4.22
CA ASP A 5 -2.82 25.73 3.37
C ASP A 5 -1.88 24.68 3.99
N PHE A 6 -0.76 25.11 4.55
CA PHE A 6 0.18 24.24 5.25
C PHE A 6 -0.46 23.57 6.47
N ALA A 7 -1.20 24.33 7.28
CA ALA A 7 -1.90 23.79 8.44
C ALA A 7 -3.00 22.79 8.06
N SER A 8 -3.72 23.02 6.95
CA SER A 8 -4.72 22.09 6.43
C SER A 8 -4.08 20.79 5.98
N VAL A 9 -2.98 20.86 5.24
CA VAL A 9 -2.24 19.68 4.76
C VAL A 9 -1.73 18.85 5.94
N GLN A 10 -1.18 19.48 6.98
CA GLN A 10 -0.72 18.78 8.17
C GLN A 10 -1.87 18.07 8.92
N ARG A 11 -3.03 18.71 9.02
CA ARG A 11 -4.20 18.11 9.67
C ARG A 11 -4.73 16.91 8.91
N ASP A 12 -4.82 17.00 7.59
CA ASP A 12 -5.28 15.92 6.73
C ASP A 12 -4.32 14.73 6.81
N ASN A 13 -3.01 14.97 6.82
CA ASN A 13 -2.01 13.92 6.94
C ASN A 13 -2.08 13.24 8.32
N ALA A 14 -2.22 14.01 9.40
CA ALA A 14 -2.35 13.45 10.75
C ALA A 14 -3.61 12.62 10.91
N GLU A 15 -4.73 13.05 10.33
CA GLU A 15 -5.97 12.29 10.36
C GLU A 15 -5.88 11.02 9.54
N MET A 16 -5.29 11.07 8.36
CA MET A 16 -5.08 9.91 7.51
C MET A 16 -4.17 8.89 8.19
N GLU A 17 -3.09 9.36 8.81
CA GLU A 17 -2.19 8.50 9.57
C GLU A 17 -2.91 7.80 10.72
N ARG A 18 -3.76 8.50 11.45
CA ARG A 18 -4.58 7.92 12.52
C ARG A 18 -5.52 6.85 12.00
N ARG A 19 -6.16 7.08 10.85
CA ARG A 19 -7.04 6.11 10.20
C ARG A 19 -6.28 4.86 9.78
N CYS A 20 -5.11 5.03 9.17
CA CYS A 20 -4.24 3.94 8.81
C CYS A 20 -3.82 3.12 10.03
N GLN A 21 -3.42 3.79 11.11
CA GLN A 21 -3.01 3.12 12.34
C GLN A 21 -4.16 2.33 12.95
N GLU A 22 -5.38 2.86 12.91
CA GLU A 22 -6.56 2.15 13.39
C GLU A 22 -6.83 0.88 12.58
N VAL A 23 -6.72 0.95 11.26
CA VAL A 23 -6.86 -0.22 10.38
C VAL A 23 -5.81 -1.27 10.75
N ILE A 24 -4.56 -0.86 10.90
CA ILE A 24 -3.46 -1.77 11.28
C ILE A 24 -3.74 -2.43 12.63
N ASN A 25 -4.18 -1.66 13.61
CA ASN A 25 -4.50 -2.17 14.94
C ASN A 25 -5.63 -3.20 14.91
N ILE A 26 -6.69 -2.93 14.19
CA ILE A 26 -7.84 -3.85 14.06
C ILE A 26 -7.39 -5.14 13.37
N CYS A 27 -6.66 -5.05 12.26
CA CYS A 27 -6.19 -6.21 11.52
C CYS A 27 -5.23 -7.07 12.35
N SER A 28 -4.35 -6.43 13.11
CA SER A 28 -3.35 -7.13 13.94
C SER A 28 -3.94 -7.75 15.20
N SER A 29 -5.10 -7.26 15.66
CA SER A 29 -5.77 -7.77 16.85
C SER A 29 -6.59 -9.04 16.62
N GLN A 30 -6.76 -9.46 15.37
CA GLN A 30 -7.46 -10.70 15.05
C GLN A 30 -6.63 -11.91 15.55
N ASP A 31 -7.27 -13.00 15.91
CA ASP A 31 -6.61 -14.23 16.36
C ASP A 31 -5.61 -14.72 15.31
N ASP A 32 -5.97 -14.59 14.03
CA ASP A 32 -5.10 -14.78 12.88
C ASP A 32 -5.01 -13.43 12.18
N SER A 33 -3.88 -12.73 12.33
CA SER A 33 -3.72 -11.39 11.77
C SER A 33 -4.06 -11.38 10.27
N TYR A 34 -4.82 -10.38 9.83
CA TYR A 34 -5.09 -10.17 8.40
C TYR A 34 -3.88 -9.67 7.64
N ILE A 35 -2.89 -9.12 8.33
CA ILE A 35 -1.65 -8.61 7.74
C ILE A 35 -0.56 -9.64 7.93
N GLU A 36 -0.04 -10.18 6.82
CA GLU A 36 1.08 -11.12 6.85
C GLU A 36 2.43 -10.40 6.98
N PHE A 37 2.59 -9.33 6.21
CA PHE A 37 3.79 -8.50 6.20
C PHE A 37 3.38 -7.04 6.05
N ILE A 38 4.16 -6.13 6.64
CA ILE A 38 3.94 -4.69 6.56
C ILE A 38 5.27 -3.94 6.57
N HIS A 39 5.35 -2.92 5.74
CA HIS A 39 6.42 -1.93 5.76
C HIS A 39 5.86 -0.53 5.61
N ASP A 40 6.41 0.41 6.36
CA ASP A 40 6.13 1.82 6.11
C ASP A 40 6.92 2.31 4.89
N VAL A 41 6.35 3.26 4.18
CA VAL A 41 6.99 3.87 3.02
C VAL A 41 7.74 5.11 3.49
N GLY A 42 9.06 5.00 3.52
CA GLY A 42 9.94 6.08 3.93
C GLY A 42 10.81 6.59 2.78
N ALA A 43 12.08 6.82 3.06
CA ALA A 43 13.05 7.25 2.05
C ALA A 43 13.10 6.29 0.87
N GLY A 44 13.11 6.82 -0.34
CA GLY A 44 13.06 6.05 -1.58
C GLY A 44 11.65 5.66 -2.02
N GLY A 45 10.62 5.98 -1.22
CA GLY A 45 9.23 5.70 -1.58
C GLY A 45 8.93 4.21 -1.73
N LEU A 46 7.99 3.89 -2.59
CA LEU A 46 7.60 2.51 -2.89
C LEU A 46 8.74 1.72 -3.52
N SER A 47 9.64 2.39 -4.24
CA SER A 47 10.80 1.75 -4.88
C SER A 47 11.75 1.11 -3.87
N ASN A 48 11.69 1.51 -2.62
CA ASN A 48 12.44 0.90 -1.53
C ASN A 48 11.58 -0.05 -0.69
N ALA A 49 10.38 0.39 -0.31
CA ALA A 49 9.52 -0.36 0.60
C ALA A 49 9.05 -1.70 0.02
N ILE A 50 8.66 -1.74 -1.25
CA ILE A 50 8.16 -2.96 -1.88
C ILE A 50 9.25 -4.03 -2.06
N PRO A 51 10.44 -3.71 -2.57
CA PRO A 51 11.53 -4.68 -2.59
C PRO A 51 11.95 -5.20 -1.22
N GLU A 52 11.94 -4.36 -0.20
CA GLU A 52 12.24 -4.80 1.18
C GLU A 52 11.18 -5.77 1.68
N LEU A 53 9.91 -5.47 1.45
CA LEU A 53 8.82 -6.37 1.83
C LEU A 53 8.92 -7.71 1.11
N ALA A 54 9.23 -7.71 -0.17
CA ALA A 54 9.45 -8.92 -0.96
C ALA A 54 10.61 -9.75 -0.41
N LYS A 55 11.72 -9.09 -0.08
CA LYS A 55 12.88 -9.74 0.50
C LYS A 55 12.57 -10.38 1.84
N ASP A 56 11.88 -9.66 2.72
CA ASP A 56 11.54 -10.15 4.06
C ASP A 56 10.56 -11.32 4.01
N SER A 57 9.64 -11.31 3.05
CA SER A 57 8.69 -12.40 2.83
C SER A 57 9.29 -13.58 2.06
N ASN A 58 10.48 -13.41 1.48
CA ASN A 58 11.14 -14.39 0.62
C ASN A 58 10.31 -14.74 -0.63
N LEU A 59 9.62 -13.74 -1.15
CA LEU A 59 8.76 -13.87 -2.34
C LEU A 59 9.11 -12.77 -3.36
N GLY A 60 8.66 -12.95 -4.58
CA GLY A 60 8.66 -11.88 -5.57
C GLY A 60 7.33 -11.14 -5.58
N VAL A 61 7.23 -10.10 -6.39
CA VAL A 61 6.01 -9.31 -6.52
C VAL A 61 5.78 -8.85 -7.97
N TYR A 62 4.51 -8.80 -8.36
CA TYR A 62 4.04 -8.05 -9.53
C TYR A 62 3.26 -6.85 -9.05
N ILE A 63 3.63 -5.66 -9.51
CA ILE A 63 2.98 -4.40 -9.12
C ILE A 63 2.40 -3.72 -10.35
N GLU A 64 1.11 -3.37 -10.28
CA GLU A 64 0.43 -2.54 -11.26
C GLU A 64 0.51 -1.07 -10.82
N LEU A 65 1.41 -0.31 -11.42
CA LEU A 65 1.69 1.07 -11.02
C LEU A 65 0.49 1.99 -11.18
N ASP A 66 -0.36 1.75 -12.15
CA ASP A 66 -1.56 2.54 -12.40
C ASP A 66 -2.65 2.37 -11.32
N LYS A 67 -2.57 1.33 -10.50
CA LYS A 67 -3.49 1.12 -9.38
C LYS A 67 -3.09 1.82 -8.10
N ILE A 68 -1.90 2.39 -8.04
CA ILE A 68 -1.42 3.11 -6.87
C ILE A 68 -2.20 4.42 -6.73
N PRO A 69 -2.88 4.66 -5.58
CA PRO A 69 -3.62 5.89 -5.37
C PRO A 69 -2.69 7.10 -5.44
N ASN A 70 -3.05 8.07 -6.25
CA ASN A 70 -2.28 9.29 -6.41
C ASN A 70 -3.21 10.47 -6.68
N SER A 71 -3.08 11.53 -5.89
CA SER A 71 -3.84 12.76 -6.05
C SER A 71 -3.33 13.64 -7.20
N ASP A 72 -2.07 13.47 -7.58
CA ASP A 72 -1.46 14.22 -8.68
C ASP A 72 -1.46 13.38 -9.97
N LYS A 73 -2.45 13.63 -10.82
CA LYS A 73 -2.62 12.89 -12.06
C LYS A 73 -1.55 13.20 -13.12
N SER A 74 -0.71 14.23 -12.89
CA SER A 74 0.38 14.57 -13.80
C SER A 74 1.62 13.69 -13.60
N MET A 75 1.70 12.96 -12.49
CA MET A 75 2.83 12.09 -12.22
C MET A 75 2.84 10.86 -13.11
N SER A 76 4.01 10.56 -13.68
CA SER A 76 4.21 9.31 -14.41
C SER A 76 4.25 8.11 -13.45
N PRO A 77 4.05 6.87 -13.93
CA PRO A 77 4.19 5.68 -13.10
C PRO A 77 5.53 5.59 -12.37
N MET A 78 6.62 5.96 -13.02
CA MET A 78 7.95 5.92 -12.38
C MET A 78 8.11 7.00 -11.32
N GLU A 79 7.50 8.17 -11.49
CA GLU A 79 7.47 9.20 -10.45
C GLU A 79 6.67 8.75 -9.23
N ILE A 80 5.54 8.09 -9.44
CA ILE A 80 4.75 7.49 -8.36
C ILE A 80 5.56 6.44 -7.60
N TRP A 81 6.28 5.59 -8.33
CA TRP A 81 7.11 4.53 -7.78
C TRP A 81 8.20 5.07 -6.85
N SER A 82 8.76 6.22 -7.18
CA SER A 82 9.88 6.85 -6.46
C SER A 82 9.46 7.98 -5.53
N ASN A 83 8.18 8.30 -5.43
CA ASN A 83 7.68 9.44 -4.67
C ASN A 83 7.81 9.20 -3.16
N GLU A 84 8.54 10.08 -2.48
CA GLU A 84 8.76 10.04 -1.03
C GLU A 84 7.81 10.94 -0.24
N SER A 85 6.97 11.71 -0.91
CA SER A 85 6.22 12.81 -0.29
C SER A 85 5.00 12.39 0.54
N GLN A 86 4.64 11.12 0.56
CA GLN A 86 3.45 10.64 1.28
C GLN A 86 3.79 9.50 2.22
N GLU A 87 3.37 9.65 3.47
CA GLU A 87 3.43 8.55 4.42
C GLU A 87 2.40 7.49 4.04
N ARG A 88 2.86 6.28 3.81
CA ARG A 88 2.03 5.15 3.40
C ARG A 88 2.55 3.87 4.04
N TYR A 89 1.71 2.86 4.00
CA TYR A 89 2.08 1.50 4.36
C TYR A 89 1.84 0.58 3.18
N VAL A 90 2.75 -0.35 2.97
CA VAL A 90 2.60 -1.44 2.02
C VAL A 90 2.41 -2.72 2.80
N MET A 91 1.43 -3.51 2.44
CA MET A 91 1.08 -4.73 3.17
C MET A 91 0.88 -5.90 2.22
N ALA A 92 1.20 -7.08 2.72
CA ALA A 92 0.81 -8.33 2.09
C ALA A 92 -0.35 -8.93 2.89
N ILE A 93 -1.46 -9.19 2.21
CA ILE A 93 -2.69 -9.71 2.81
C ILE A 93 -3.11 -10.97 2.03
N HIS A 94 -3.39 -12.05 2.77
CA HIS A 94 -3.87 -13.26 2.13
C HIS A 94 -5.22 -13.02 1.44
N PRO A 95 -5.44 -13.54 0.22
CA PRO A 95 -6.69 -13.31 -0.52
C PRO A 95 -7.97 -13.66 0.27
N LYS A 96 -7.91 -14.65 1.15
CA LYS A 96 -9.05 -15.03 2.00
C LYS A 96 -9.52 -13.90 2.92
N ASN A 97 -8.65 -12.94 3.24
CA ASN A 97 -8.94 -11.83 4.14
C ASN A 97 -9.23 -10.52 3.40
N LYS A 98 -9.25 -10.55 2.07
CA LYS A 98 -9.43 -9.34 1.25
C LYS A 98 -10.71 -8.59 1.60
N GLU A 99 -11.84 -9.29 1.63
CA GLU A 99 -13.14 -8.68 1.87
C GLU A 99 -13.21 -8.09 3.28
N ALA A 100 -12.75 -8.83 4.28
CA ALA A 100 -12.70 -8.35 5.66
C ALA A 100 -11.81 -7.10 5.79
N PHE A 101 -10.67 -7.09 5.14
CA PHE A 101 -9.78 -5.93 5.11
C PHE A 101 -10.43 -4.72 4.45
N GLU A 102 -11.05 -4.90 3.29
CA GLU A 102 -11.77 -3.83 2.61
C GLU A 102 -12.87 -3.21 3.48
N ASP A 103 -13.62 -4.05 4.18
CA ASP A 103 -14.68 -3.59 5.08
C ASP A 103 -14.13 -2.74 6.22
N ILE A 104 -13.00 -3.14 6.79
CA ILE A 104 -12.33 -2.36 7.84
C ILE A 104 -11.87 -1.01 7.29
N CYS A 105 -11.24 -0.99 6.12
CA CYS A 105 -10.78 0.24 5.48
C CYS A 105 -11.95 1.20 5.19
N LYS A 106 -13.06 0.69 4.70
CA LYS A 106 -14.25 1.50 4.42
C LYS A 106 -14.83 2.08 5.71
N ARG A 107 -14.94 1.27 6.75
CA ARG A 107 -15.45 1.71 8.05
C ARG A 107 -14.60 2.80 8.65
N GLU A 108 -13.28 2.66 8.58
CA GLU A 108 -12.34 3.65 9.12
C GLU A 108 -12.05 4.79 8.14
N ARG A 109 -12.66 4.81 6.97
CA ARG A 109 -12.44 5.81 5.92
C ARG A 109 -10.99 5.92 5.52
N CYS A 110 -10.30 4.80 5.45
CA CYS A 110 -8.91 4.71 5.06
C CYS A 110 -8.81 4.41 3.57
N VAL A 111 -8.13 5.27 2.83
CA VAL A 111 -7.88 5.05 1.39
C VAL A 111 -6.95 3.85 1.24
N HIS A 112 -7.34 2.92 0.40
CA HIS A 112 -6.58 1.71 0.14
C HIS A 112 -6.72 1.28 -1.31
N ALA A 113 -5.78 0.48 -1.78
CA ALA A 113 -5.86 -0.15 -3.09
C ALA A 113 -5.06 -1.45 -3.10
N PHE A 114 -5.55 -2.45 -3.81
CA PHE A 114 -4.79 -3.66 -4.08
C PHE A 114 -4.01 -3.42 -5.37
N VAL A 115 -2.68 -3.37 -5.26
CA VAL A 115 -1.81 -2.90 -6.34
C VAL A 115 -0.96 -3.99 -6.96
N GLY A 116 -1.05 -5.20 -6.43
CA GLY A 116 -0.26 -6.29 -6.98
C GLY A 116 -0.44 -7.59 -6.24
N VAL A 117 0.40 -8.55 -6.59
CA VAL A 117 0.36 -9.89 -6.04
C VAL A 117 1.79 -10.36 -5.73
N THR A 118 1.91 -11.27 -4.78
CA THR A 118 3.17 -11.96 -4.55
C THR A 118 3.33 -13.12 -5.52
N THR A 119 4.57 -13.48 -5.79
CA THR A 119 4.93 -14.58 -6.69
C THR A 119 5.98 -15.47 -6.03
N GLU A 120 6.09 -16.71 -6.48
CA GLU A 120 7.16 -17.61 -6.02
C GLU A 120 8.52 -17.21 -6.62
N GLU A 121 8.53 -16.69 -7.82
CA GLU A 121 9.73 -16.16 -8.45
C GLU A 121 10.20 -14.91 -7.74
N LYS A 122 11.41 -14.92 -7.20
CA LYS A 122 11.96 -13.83 -6.39
C LYS A 122 12.41 -12.66 -7.27
N SER A 123 11.44 -11.93 -7.81
CA SER A 123 11.69 -10.74 -8.62
C SER A 123 10.63 -9.70 -8.36
N VAL A 124 10.97 -8.43 -8.56
CA VAL A 124 10.02 -7.31 -8.51
C VAL A 124 9.73 -6.93 -9.96
N LYS A 125 8.48 -7.08 -10.38
CA LYS A 125 8.04 -6.73 -11.73
C LYS A 125 7.01 -5.62 -11.66
N LEU A 126 7.25 -4.56 -12.41
CA LEU A 126 6.37 -3.39 -12.49
C LEU A 126 5.61 -3.44 -13.81
N ILE A 127 4.31 -3.26 -13.73
CA ILE A 127 3.43 -3.30 -14.90
C ILE A 127 2.62 -2.00 -14.92
N THR A 128 2.48 -1.41 -16.10
CA THR A 128 1.73 -0.17 -16.28
C THR A 128 0.34 -0.36 -16.86
N PHE A 129 0.03 -1.58 -17.31
CA PHE A 129 -1.29 -1.94 -17.82
C PHE A 129 -1.77 -3.22 -17.15
N ASN A 130 -3.07 -3.39 -17.06
CA ASN A 130 -3.70 -4.53 -16.38
C ASN A 130 -3.39 -5.85 -17.09
N GLN A 131 -2.23 -6.44 -16.80
CA GLN A 131 -1.76 -7.69 -17.39
C GLN A 131 -1.63 -8.83 -16.39
N ILE A 132 -1.97 -8.60 -15.13
CA ILE A 132 -1.85 -9.65 -14.12
C ILE A 132 -3.05 -10.57 -14.20
N THR A 133 -2.79 -11.80 -14.58
CA THR A 133 -3.79 -12.88 -14.53
C THR A 133 -3.47 -13.86 -13.40
N ASN A 134 -4.29 -13.85 -12.40
CA ASN A 134 -4.79 -15.01 -11.65
C ASN A 134 -3.89 -15.87 -10.76
N ILE A 135 -2.72 -15.48 -10.29
CA ILE A 135 -2.10 -16.34 -9.27
C ILE A 135 -1.58 -15.48 -8.14
N ALA A 136 -2.39 -15.30 -7.11
CA ALA A 136 -1.98 -14.54 -5.94
C ALA A 136 -1.84 -15.48 -4.75
N PHE A 137 -0.64 -15.62 -4.21
CA PHE A 137 -0.46 -16.14 -2.87
C PHE A 137 -0.90 -15.10 -1.84
N MET A 138 -0.57 -13.85 -2.06
CA MET A 138 -1.00 -12.72 -1.26
C MET A 138 -1.20 -11.50 -2.15
N MET A 139 -2.04 -10.58 -1.71
CA MET A 139 -2.31 -9.34 -2.41
C MET A 139 -1.55 -8.21 -1.72
N PHE A 140 -0.84 -7.40 -2.52
CA PHE A 140 -0.26 -6.17 -2.03
C PHE A 140 -1.29 -5.07 -1.96
N THR A 141 -1.34 -4.38 -0.85
CA THR A 141 -2.20 -3.23 -0.66
C THR A 141 -1.40 -2.05 -0.15
N ILE A 142 -1.88 -0.86 -0.47
CA ILE A 142 -1.34 0.41 0.00
C ILE A 142 -2.45 1.15 0.72
N ILE A 143 -2.14 1.63 1.89
CA ILE A 143 -3.03 2.51 2.63
C ILE A 143 -2.35 3.79 3.08
#